data_9c0f42a6a7ebd40929d8d21bc0fe237b
#
_entry.id   9c0f42a6a7ebd40929d8d21bc0fe237b
#
_cell.length_a   1.000
_cell.length_b   1.000
_cell.length_c   1.000
_cell.angle_alpha   90.00
_cell.angle_beta   90.00
_cell.angle_gamma   90.00
#
_symmetry.space_group_name_H-M   'P 1'
#
loop_
_entity.id
_entity.type
_entity.pdbx_description
1 polymer ?
#
loop_
_entity_poly.entity_id
_entity_poly.type
_entity_poly.pdbx_seq_one_letter_code
_entity_poly.pdbx_strand_id
1 'polypeptide(L)'
;MPQRYKSMPYIWGVDFLDIVLGILLAWGLYKGLKNGLFVEIASLIALIAGIYGAIHFSYKTAEYLSDNMDWDERYIKITAFVITFIIIVVVVHLAGKFLTKIADFAMLGLLNKIAGGIFGTLKVAVILGALLIFFERATASVNLINEPTKQESVLYGPIKDIGALVFNIVLKKEGDEEHEIE
;
A
#
# COMPACT_ATOMS: atom_id res chain seq x y z
N MET A 1 23.60 40.23 1.38
CA MET A 1 24.36 39.09 0.82
C MET A 1 23.39 38.04 0.41
N PRO A 2 23.24 37.69 -0.87
CA PRO A 2 22.30 36.64 -1.29
C PRO A 2 22.86 35.28 -0.87
N GLN A 3 22.11 34.55 -0.10
CA GLN A 3 22.38 33.18 0.28
C GLN A 3 22.45 32.34 -1.00
N ARG A 4 23.64 31.89 -1.33
CA ARG A 4 23.88 30.99 -2.44
C ARG A 4 23.37 29.60 -2.00
N TYR A 5 22.11 29.28 -2.31
CA TYR A 5 21.60 27.92 -2.20
C TYR A 5 22.50 27.00 -3.02
N LYS A 6 23.18 26.11 -2.32
CA LYS A 6 24.00 25.08 -2.92
C LYS A 6 23.05 24.10 -3.58
N SER A 7 22.77 24.30 -4.87
CA SER A 7 22.04 23.36 -5.69
C SER A 7 22.73 21.99 -5.59
N MET A 8 22.01 20.98 -5.10
CA MET A 8 22.48 19.61 -5.22
C MET A 8 22.74 19.30 -6.71
N PRO A 9 23.78 18.51 -7.04
CA PRO A 9 24.14 18.29 -8.42
C PRO A 9 22.99 17.61 -9.16
N TYR A 10 22.47 18.31 -10.18
CA TYR A 10 21.56 17.74 -11.17
C TYR A 10 22.28 16.58 -11.87
N ILE A 11 21.89 15.36 -11.57
CA ILE A 11 22.30 14.21 -12.37
C ILE A 11 21.29 14.14 -13.51
N TRP A 12 21.62 14.74 -14.65
CA TRP A 12 20.86 14.65 -15.91
C TRP A 12 19.45 15.24 -15.91
N GLY A 13 19.16 16.30 -15.14
CA GLY A 13 17.85 16.94 -15.12
C GLY A 13 16.74 16.10 -14.45
N VAL A 14 17.10 15.04 -13.74
CA VAL A 14 16.17 14.20 -12.95
C VAL A 14 16.41 14.48 -11.48
N ASP A 15 15.37 14.88 -10.76
CA ASP A 15 15.44 15.13 -9.33
C ASP A 15 15.66 13.81 -8.57
N PHE A 16 16.41 13.86 -7.47
CA PHE A 16 16.59 12.70 -6.57
C PHE A 16 15.27 12.05 -6.19
N LEU A 17 14.22 12.87 -6.00
CA LEU A 17 12.88 12.40 -5.70
C LEU A 17 12.29 11.53 -6.83
N ASP A 18 12.48 11.92 -8.09
CA ASP A 18 12.04 11.15 -9.26
C ASP A 18 12.75 9.80 -9.35
N ILE A 19 14.04 9.76 -9.00
CA ILE A 19 14.80 8.51 -8.99
C ILE A 19 14.22 7.55 -7.95
N VAL A 20 13.98 8.03 -6.73
CA VAL A 20 13.41 7.22 -5.65
C VAL A 20 12.00 6.73 -6.01
N LEU A 21 11.13 7.64 -6.46
CA LEU A 21 9.77 7.30 -6.86
C LEU A 21 9.77 6.34 -8.05
N GLY A 22 10.63 6.57 -9.04
CA GLY A 22 10.78 5.71 -10.22
C GLY A 22 11.25 4.31 -9.87
N ILE A 23 12.21 4.16 -8.96
CA ILE A 23 12.69 2.85 -8.48
C ILE A 23 11.54 2.09 -7.78
N LEU A 24 10.76 2.77 -6.94
CA LEU A 24 9.63 2.15 -6.23
C LEU A 24 8.51 1.75 -7.19
N LEU A 25 8.19 2.57 -8.19
CA LEU A 25 7.24 2.22 -9.24
C LEU A 25 7.73 1.04 -10.10
N ALA A 26 9.01 1.03 -10.49
CA ALA A 26 9.63 -0.08 -11.22
C ALA A 26 9.61 -1.38 -10.40
N TRP A 27 9.83 -1.29 -9.10
CA TRP A 27 9.66 -2.42 -8.19
C TRP A 27 8.22 -2.95 -8.18
N GLY A 28 7.22 -2.05 -8.12
CA GLY A 28 5.81 -2.40 -8.23
C GLY A 28 5.48 -3.12 -9.53
N LEU A 29 5.99 -2.59 -10.66
CA LEU A 29 5.87 -3.19 -11.98
C LEU A 29 6.47 -4.59 -12.02
N TYR A 30 7.73 -4.72 -11.62
CA TYR A 30 8.44 -6.01 -11.60
C TYR A 30 7.70 -7.05 -10.75
N LYS A 31 7.30 -6.66 -9.54
CA LYS A 31 6.58 -7.55 -8.62
C LYS A 31 5.23 -7.96 -9.20
N GLY A 32 4.49 -7.01 -9.78
CA GLY A 32 3.20 -7.26 -10.42
C GLY A 32 3.32 -8.19 -11.63
N LEU A 33 4.30 -7.98 -12.51
CA LEU A 33 4.61 -8.88 -13.65
C LEU A 33 4.95 -10.30 -13.18
N LYS A 34 5.70 -10.41 -12.10
CA LYS A 34 6.11 -11.72 -11.54
C LYS A 34 4.95 -12.46 -10.90
N ASN A 35 4.13 -11.78 -10.15
CA ASN A 35 3.04 -12.35 -9.36
C ASN A 35 1.77 -12.59 -10.19
N GLY A 36 1.52 -11.74 -11.19
CA GLY A 36 0.28 -11.71 -11.95
C GLY A 36 -0.87 -10.99 -11.22
N LEU A 37 -1.90 -10.64 -12.00
CA LEU A 37 -3.03 -9.83 -11.52
C LEU A 37 -3.78 -10.47 -10.34
N PHE A 38 -4.03 -11.78 -10.42
CA PHE A 38 -4.77 -12.47 -9.36
C PHE A 38 -4.08 -12.42 -8.00
N VAL A 39 -2.75 -12.56 -7.97
CA VAL A 39 -1.97 -12.44 -6.73
C VAL A 39 -1.96 -11.01 -6.23
N GLU A 40 -1.86 -10.03 -7.12
CA GLU A 40 -1.85 -8.61 -6.74
C GLU A 40 -3.21 -8.18 -6.15
N ILE A 41 -4.33 -8.59 -6.77
CA ILE A 41 -5.68 -8.37 -6.22
C ILE A 41 -5.84 -9.12 -4.89
N ALA A 42 -5.47 -10.40 -4.85
CA ALA A 42 -5.53 -11.18 -3.61
C ALA A 42 -4.73 -10.55 -2.47
N SER A 43 -3.62 -9.88 -2.76
CA SER A 43 -2.83 -9.19 -1.74
C SER A 43 -3.57 -8.02 -1.08
N LEU A 44 -4.41 -7.29 -1.84
CA LEU A 44 -5.26 -6.23 -1.28
C LEU A 44 -6.43 -6.81 -0.49
N ILE A 45 -7.10 -7.82 -1.05
CA ILE A 45 -8.18 -8.53 -0.35
C ILE A 45 -7.64 -9.15 0.93
N ALA A 46 -6.44 -9.74 0.90
CA ALA A 46 -5.79 -10.33 2.06
C ALA A 46 -5.56 -9.33 3.19
N LEU A 47 -5.14 -8.10 2.84
CA LEU A 47 -4.93 -7.05 3.83
C LEU A 47 -6.26 -6.67 4.51
N ILE A 48 -7.29 -6.39 3.73
CA ILE A 48 -8.61 -6.00 4.25
C ILE A 48 -9.23 -7.15 5.05
N ALA A 49 -9.29 -8.35 4.46
CA ALA A 49 -9.83 -9.53 5.12
C ALA A 49 -9.02 -9.93 6.36
N GLY A 50 -7.69 -9.74 6.30
CA GLY A 50 -6.79 -10.00 7.42
C GLY A 50 -7.08 -9.09 8.61
N ILE A 51 -7.21 -7.79 8.39
CA ILE A 51 -7.52 -6.83 9.45
C ILE A 51 -8.92 -7.12 10.02
N TYR A 52 -9.94 -7.21 9.13
CA TYR A 52 -11.31 -7.47 9.54
C TYR A 52 -11.42 -8.80 10.29
N GLY A 53 -10.86 -9.86 9.73
CA GLY A 53 -10.91 -11.19 10.35
C GLY A 53 -10.11 -11.26 11.65
N ALA A 54 -8.96 -10.57 11.74
CA ALA A 54 -8.20 -10.52 12.98
C ALA A 54 -8.98 -9.79 14.08
N ILE A 55 -9.67 -8.69 13.78
CA ILE A 55 -10.52 -7.99 14.75
C ILE A 55 -11.62 -8.93 15.27
N HIS A 56 -12.27 -9.68 14.38
CA HIS A 56 -13.45 -10.49 14.73
C HIS A 56 -13.13 -11.90 15.27
N PHE A 57 -11.98 -12.46 14.91
CA PHE A 57 -11.66 -13.87 15.24
C PHE A 57 -10.46 -14.06 16.15
N SER A 58 -9.69 -12.99 16.46
CA SER A 58 -8.52 -13.11 17.33
C SER A 58 -8.85 -13.56 18.76
N TYR A 59 -10.10 -13.41 19.20
CA TYR A 59 -10.51 -13.86 20.52
C TYR A 59 -10.32 -15.38 20.72
N LYS A 60 -10.56 -16.20 19.66
CA LYS A 60 -10.33 -17.66 19.72
C LYS A 60 -8.86 -17.99 19.87
N THR A 61 -8.01 -17.24 19.19
CA THR A 61 -6.55 -17.37 19.33
C THR A 61 -6.10 -16.90 20.70
N ALA A 62 -6.70 -15.82 21.22
CA ALA A 62 -6.42 -15.31 22.55
C ALA A 62 -6.80 -16.30 23.65
N GLU A 63 -7.95 -16.93 23.55
CA GLU A 63 -8.41 -17.99 24.46
C GLU A 63 -7.41 -19.14 24.50
N TYR A 64 -7.00 -19.64 23.33
CA TYR A 64 -6.00 -20.70 23.23
C TYR A 64 -4.64 -20.31 23.83
N LEU A 65 -4.20 -19.05 23.63
CA LEU A 65 -2.96 -18.55 24.21
C LEU A 65 -3.06 -18.41 25.75
N SER A 66 -4.17 -17.90 26.26
CA SER A 66 -4.37 -17.75 27.71
C SER A 66 -4.39 -19.06 28.46
N ASP A 67 -4.90 -20.13 27.82
CA ASP A 67 -4.92 -21.48 28.42
C ASP A 67 -3.53 -22.15 28.46
N ASN A 68 -2.61 -21.70 27.60
CA ASN A 68 -1.30 -22.34 27.44
C ASN A 68 -0.11 -21.46 27.86
N MET A 69 -0.33 -20.17 28.16
CA MET A 69 0.74 -19.22 28.44
C MET A 69 0.35 -18.27 29.58
N ASP A 70 1.20 -18.16 30.58
CA ASP A 70 1.06 -17.21 31.71
C ASP A 70 1.56 -15.81 31.31
N TRP A 71 1.01 -15.25 30.22
CA TRP A 71 1.35 -13.91 29.76
C TRP A 71 0.32 -12.89 30.25
N ASP A 72 0.76 -11.63 30.34
CA ASP A 72 -0.17 -10.52 30.56
C ASP A 72 -1.22 -10.46 29.44
N GLU A 73 -2.48 -10.20 29.81
CA GLU A 73 -3.64 -10.17 28.91
C GLU A 73 -3.43 -9.26 27.69
N ARG A 74 -2.67 -8.18 27.86
CA ARG A 74 -2.36 -7.25 26.76
C ARG A 74 -1.48 -7.89 25.70
N TYR A 75 -0.46 -8.64 26.12
CA TYR A 75 0.42 -9.37 25.18
C TYR A 75 -0.32 -10.49 24.48
N ILE A 76 -1.18 -11.21 25.19
CA ILE A 76 -2.04 -12.26 24.62
C ILE A 76 -2.91 -11.67 23.51
N LYS A 77 -3.61 -10.55 23.76
CA LYS A 77 -4.48 -9.90 22.76
C LYS A 77 -3.72 -9.46 21.51
N ILE A 78 -2.57 -8.81 21.68
CA ILE A 78 -1.76 -8.34 20.54
C ILE A 78 -1.23 -9.54 19.73
N THR A 79 -0.70 -10.55 20.41
CA THR A 79 -0.14 -11.74 19.76
C THR A 79 -1.23 -12.53 19.03
N ALA A 80 -2.39 -12.70 19.64
CA ALA A 80 -3.55 -13.35 19.03
C ALA A 80 -4.02 -12.63 17.76
N PHE A 81 -4.09 -11.29 17.82
CA PHE A 81 -4.41 -10.48 16.65
C PHE A 81 -3.40 -10.70 15.51
N VAL A 82 -2.10 -10.60 15.82
CA VAL A 82 -1.04 -10.77 14.81
C VAL A 82 -1.05 -12.16 14.21
N ILE A 83 -1.19 -13.21 15.01
CA ILE A 83 -1.25 -14.60 14.53
C ILE A 83 -2.45 -14.79 13.61
N THR A 84 -3.65 -14.38 14.03
CA THR A 84 -4.88 -14.49 13.25
C THR A 84 -4.78 -13.71 11.94
N PHE A 85 -4.24 -12.50 11.98
CA PHE A 85 -3.98 -11.68 10.80
C PHE A 85 -3.05 -12.42 9.79
N ILE A 86 -1.92 -12.93 10.27
CA ILE A 86 -0.96 -13.64 9.42
C ILE A 86 -1.60 -14.87 8.78
N ILE A 87 -2.35 -15.67 9.53
CA ILE A 87 -3.03 -16.86 9.02
C ILE A 87 -3.97 -16.49 7.87
N ILE A 88 -4.83 -15.49 8.06
CA ILE A 88 -5.78 -15.05 7.03
C ILE A 88 -5.06 -14.53 5.80
N VAL A 89 -4.03 -13.68 5.99
CA VAL A 89 -3.23 -13.14 4.88
C VAL A 89 -2.57 -14.25 4.07
N VAL A 90 -1.99 -15.25 4.74
CA VAL A 90 -1.34 -16.40 4.07
C VAL A 90 -2.36 -17.20 3.28
N VAL A 91 -3.52 -17.52 3.85
CA VAL A 91 -4.57 -18.29 3.17
C VAL A 91 -5.06 -17.58 1.91
N VAL A 92 -5.40 -16.30 2.02
CA VAL A 92 -5.87 -15.51 0.85
C VAL A 92 -4.77 -15.36 -0.20
N HIS A 93 -3.52 -15.16 0.22
CA HIS A 93 -2.39 -15.06 -0.72
C HIS A 93 -2.13 -16.38 -1.46
N LEU A 94 -2.25 -17.51 -0.78
CA LEU A 94 -2.12 -18.84 -1.41
C LEU A 94 -3.26 -19.07 -2.41
N ALA A 95 -4.49 -18.67 -2.08
CA ALA A 95 -5.61 -18.72 -3.02
C ALA A 95 -5.34 -17.91 -4.29
N GLY A 96 -4.80 -16.68 -4.16
CA GLY A 96 -4.39 -15.85 -5.28
C GLY A 96 -3.33 -16.50 -6.16
N LYS A 97 -2.31 -17.14 -5.55
CA LYS A 97 -1.30 -17.91 -6.29
C LYS A 97 -1.89 -19.10 -7.03
N PHE A 98 -2.85 -19.78 -6.44
CA PHE A 98 -3.53 -20.91 -7.07
C PHE A 98 -4.33 -20.46 -8.29
N LEU A 99 -5.06 -19.34 -8.19
CA LEU A 99 -5.78 -18.74 -9.32
C LEU A 99 -4.83 -18.32 -10.45
N THR A 100 -3.67 -17.76 -10.12
CA THR A 100 -2.66 -17.42 -11.12
C THR A 100 -2.17 -18.67 -11.88
N LYS A 101 -1.92 -19.79 -11.19
CA LYS A 101 -1.54 -21.03 -11.84
C LYS A 101 -2.62 -21.55 -12.81
N ILE A 102 -3.89 -21.43 -12.43
CA ILE A 102 -5.01 -21.80 -13.32
C ILE A 102 -5.03 -20.92 -14.57
N ALA A 103 -4.85 -19.60 -14.40
CA ALA A 103 -4.80 -18.65 -15.49
C ALA A 103 -3.62 -18.91 -16.44
N ASP A 104 -2.45 -19.26 -15.91
CA ASP A 104 -1.27 -19.63 -16.69
C ASP A 104 -1.54 -20.90 -17.53
N PHE A 105 -2.22 -21.90 -16.97
CA PHE A 105 -2.60 -23.13 -17.68
C PHE A 105 -3.62 -22.89 -18.78
N ALA A 106 -4.53 -21.92 -18.61
CA ALA A 106 -5.53 -21.51 -19.60
C ALA A 106 -4.98 -20.61 -20.73
N MET A 107 -3.66 -20.54 -20.91
CA MET A 107 -2.96 -19.66 -21.88
C MET A 107 -3.17 -18.14 -21.64
N LEU A 108 -3.79 -17.74 -20.55
CA LEU A 108 -3.98 -16.34 -20.16
C LEU A 108 -2.80 -15.79 -19.34
N GLY A 109 -1.73 -16.58 -19.16
CA GLY A 109 -0.62 -16.26 -18.27
C GLY A 109 0.10 -14.96 -18.64
N LEU A 110 0.31 -14.69 -19.94
CA LEU A 110 0.94 -13.43 -20.37
C LEU A 110 0.05 -12.22 -20.05
N LEU A 111 -1.24 -12.31 -20.35
CA LEU A 111 -2.21 -11.25 -20.09
C LEU A 111 -2.34 -11.00 -18.57
N ASN A 112 -2.40 -12.05 -17.77
CA ASN A 112 -2.43 -11.98 -16.33
C ASN A 112 -1.17 -11.30 -15.76
N LYS A 113 0.01 -11.57 -16.33
CA LYS A 113 1.28 -10.95 -15.91
C LYS A 113 1.34 -9.47 -16.28
N ILE A 114 0.97 -9.11 -17.52
CA ILE A 114 0.95 -7.70 -17.96
C ILE A 114 -0.03 -6.90 -17.09
N ALA A 115 -1.26 -7.40 -16.94
CA ALA A 115 -2.25 -6.77 -16.08
C ALA A 115 -1.80 -6.68 -14.61
N GLY A 116 -1.09 -7.71 -14.13
CA GLY A 116 -0.45 -7.70 -12.81
C GLY A 116 0.61 -6.62 -12.67
N GLY A 117 1.42 -6.40 -13.72
CA GLY A 117 2.41 -5.31 -13.75
C GLY A 117 1.76 -3.93 -13.65
N ILE A 118 0.73 -3.68 -14.45
CA ILE A 118 -0.04 -2.42 -14.41
C ILE A 118 -0.66 -2.21 -13.02
N PHE A 119 -1.33 -3.24 -12.51
CA PHE A 119 -1.99 -3.17 -11.20
C PHE A 119 -0.99 -3.01 -10.05
N GLY A 120 0.16 -3.71 -10.10
CA GLY A 120 1.23 -3.58 -9.12
C GLY A 120 1.84 -2.17 -9.09
N THR A 121 2.04 -1.56 -10.28
CA THR A 121 2.50 -0.17 -10.39
C THR A 121 1.47 0.79 -9.82
N LEU A 122 0.20 0.65 -10.19
CA LEU A 122 -0.89 1.49 -9.69
C LEU A 122 -1.03 1.39 -8.16
N LYS A 123 -0.97 0.19 -7.61
CA LYS A 123 -0.98 -0.03 -6.16
C LYS A 123 0.14 0.72 -5.45
N VAL A 124 1.38 0.62 -5.97
CA VAL A 124 2.52 1.33 -5.42
C VAL A 124 2.34 2.84 -5.55
N ALA A 125 1.84 3.34 -6.69
CA ALA A 125 1.56 4.76 -6.88
C ALA A 125 0.54 5.30 -5.87
N VAL A 126 -0.53 4.55 -5.60
CA VAL A 126 -1.54 4.91 -4.59
C VAL A 126 -0.92 4.98 -3.18
N ILE A 127 -0.12 3.97 -2.81
CA ILE A 127 0.56 3.94 -1.51
C ILE A 127 1.53 5.12 -1.37
N LEU A 128 2.34 5.38 -2.39
CA LEU A 128 3.26 6.50 -2.39
C LEU A 128 2.52 7.84 -2.33
N GLY A 129 1.45 8.01 -3.10
CA GLY A 129 0.62 9.21 -3.07
C GLY A 129 0.00 9.48 -1.70
N ALA A 130 -0.52 8.43 -1.05
CA ALA A 130 -1.03 8.52 0.31
C ALA A 130 0.06 8.91 1.32
N LEU A 131 1.26 8.32 1.19
CA LEU A 131 2.42 8.68 2.02
C LEU A 131 2.86 10.13 1.79
N LEU A 132 2.94 10.59 0.54
CA LEU A 132 3.30 11.97 0.22
C LEU A 132 2.31 12.96 0.83
N ILE A 133 0.99 12.71 0.73
CA ILE A 133 -0.05 13.53 1.33
C ILE A 133 0.06 13.51 2.86
N PHE A 134 0.28 12.34 3.45
CA PHE A 134 0.45 12.18 4.89
C PHE A 134 1.66 12.99 5.40
N PHE A 135 2.81 12.83 4.74
CA PHE A 135 4.02 13.58 5.11
C PHE A 135 3.86 15.09 4.93
N GLU A 136 3.21 15.54 3.86
CA GLU A 136 2.93 16.94 3.64
C GLU A 136 2.06 17.55 4.75
N ARG A 137 1.04 16.81 5.20
CA ARG A 137 0.16 17.25 6.30
C ARG A 137 0.86 17.16 7.67
N ALA A 138 1.57 16.07 7.93
CA ALA A 138 2.26 15.85 9.20
C ALA A 138 3.43 16.82 9.41
N THR A 139 4.05 17.27 8.33
CA THR A 139 5.23 18.16 8.35
C THR A 139 4.92 19.59 7.91
N ALA A 140 3.65 20.00 7.96
CA ALA A 140 3.24 21.38 7.63
C ALA A 140 4.03 22.44 8.43
N SER A 141 4.51 22.07 9.64
CA SER A 141 5.37 22.91 10.49
C SER A 141 6.88 22.80 10.18
N VAL A 142 7.30 21.78 9.44
CA VAL A 142 8.71 21.53 9.08
C VAL A 142 8.75 21.12 7.62
N ASN A 143 9.11 22.05 6.72
CA ASN A 143 9.24 21.77 5.29
C ASN A 143 10.38 20.78 5.03
N LEU A 144 10.13 19.48 5.17
CA LEU A 144 11.12 18.41 4.93
C LEU A 144 11.45 18.26 3.45
N ILE A 145 10.50 18.56 2.56
CA ILE A 145 10.71 18.58 1.12
C ILE A 145 10.58 20.04 0.68
N ASN A 146 11.67 20.61 0.21
CA ASN A 146 11.69 21.99 -0.26
C ASN A 146 10.74 22.20 -1.45
N GLU A 147 10.03 23.35 -1.50
CA GLU A 147 9.13 23.71 -2.59
C GLU A 147 9.77 23.60 -4.00
N PRO A 148 11.05 23.99 -4.23
CA PRO A 148 11.70 23.76 -5.52
C PRO A 148 11.72 22.30 -5.93
N THR A 149 12.07 21.38 -5.01
CA THR A 149 12.15 19.94 -5.29
C THR A 149 10.79 19.34 -5.68
N LYS A 150 9.70 19.84 -5.09
CA LYS A 150 8.33 19.41 -5.44
C LYS A 150 7.92 19.86 -6.84
N GLN A 151 8.33 21.08 -7.24
CA GLN A 151 7.98 21.66 -8.54
C GLN A 151 8.85 21.11 -9.68
N GLU A 152 10.08 20.69 -9.39
CA GLU A 152 11.03 20.14 -10.36
C GLU A 152 10.79 18.65 -10.62
N SER A 153 10.16 17.92 -9.69
CA SER A 153 9.86 16.50 -9.84
C SER A 153 8.69 16.25 -10.80
N VAL A 154 8.94 15.46 -11.83
CA VAL A 154 7.94 15.06 -12.83
C VAL A 154 6.96 14.02 -12.26
N LEU A 155 7.40 13.18 -11.34
CA LEU A 155 6.60 12.08 -10.78
C LEU A 155 5.82 12.49 -9.52
N TYR A 156 6.26 13.52 -8.79
CA TYR A 156 5.63 13.93 -7.54
C TYR A 156 4.15 14.32 -7.72
N GLY A 157 3.85 15.21 -8.68
CA GLY A 157 2.50 15.66 -8.97
C GLY A 157 1.56 14.50 -9.32
N PRO A 158 1.82 13.75 -10.40
CA PRO A 158 0.98 12.62 -10.81
C PRO A 158 0.76 11.57 -9.71
N ILE A 159 1.79 11.21 -8.96
CA ILE A 159 1.67 10.23 -7.86
C ILE A 159 0.81 10.77 -6.73
N LYS A 160 0.99 12.03 -6.35
CA LYS A 160 0.17 12.69 -5.34
C LYS A 160 -1.29 12.78 -5.77
N ASP A 161 -1.55 13.12 -7.03
CA ASP A 161 -2.91 13.22 -7.58
C ASP A 161 -3.63 11.86 -7.58
N ILE A 162 -2.93 10.78 -7.93
CA ILE A 162 -3.46 9.41 -7.82
C ILE A 162 -3.82 9.09 -6.36
N GLY A 163 -2.96 9.43 -5.41
CA GLY A 163 -3.25 9.25 -3.98
C GLY A 163 -4.44 10.07 -3.50
N ALA A 164 -4.53 11.35 -3.92
CA ALA A 164 -5.61 12.25 -3.59
C ALA A 164 -6.96 11.78 -4.17
N LEU A 165 -6.96 11.26 -5.40
CA LEU A 165 -8.16 10.73 -6.04
C LEU A 165 -8.74 9.57 -5.24
N VAL A 166 -7.90 8.61 -4.83
CA VAL A 166 -8.35 7.47 -4.02
C VAL A 166 -8.85 7.94 -2.66
N PHE A 167 -8.13 8.86 -2.01
CA PHE A 167 -8.50 9.42 -0.72
C PHE A 167 -9.85 10.13 -0.78
N ASN A 168 -10.09 10.94 -1.81
CA ASN A 168 -11.36 11.65 -2.01
C ASN A 168 -12.53 10.69 -2.28
N ILE A 169 -12.30 9.60 -3.04
CA ILE A 169 -13.35 8.58 -3.29
C ILE A 169 -13.76 7.91 -1.98
N VAL A 170 -12.79 7.58 -1.12
CA VAL A 170 -13.05 6.90 0.16
C VAL A 170 -13.79 7.81 1.13
N LEU A 171 -13.35 9.06 1.30
CA LEU A 171 -13.97 10.00 2.25
C LEU A 171 -15.33 10.52 1.80
N LYS A 172 -15.54 10.68 0.49
CA LYS A 172 -16.85 11.14 -0.02
C LYS A 172 -17.95 10.12 0.22
N LYS A 173 -17.58 8.82 0.19
CA LYS A 173 -18.52 7.73 0.46
C LYS A 173 -18.96 7.66 1.93
N GLU A 174 -18.08 8.02 2.87
CA GLU A 174 -18.46 8.11 4.29
C GLU A 174 -19.40 9.29 4.58
N GLY A 175 -19.25 10.42 3.90
CA GLY A 175 -20.13 11.59 4.09
C GLY A 175 -21.54 11.42 3.52
N ASP A 176 -21.70 10.61 2.47
CA ASP A 176 -23.01 10.36 1.86
C ASP A 176 -23.84 9.35 2.67
N GLU A 177 -23.21 8.44 3.44
CA GLU A 177 -23.90 7.46 4.29
C GLU A 177 -24.42 8.07 5.62
N GLU A 178 -23.81 9.16 6.11
CA GLU A 178 -24.30 9.85 7.32
C GLU A 178 -25.54 10.72 7.06
N HIS A 179 -25.78 11.14 5.82
CA HIS A 179 -26.95 11.96 5.46
C HIS A 179 -28.22 11.16 5.09
N GLU A 180 -28.15 9.84 4.95
CA GLU A 180 -29.33 8.98 4.70
C GLU A 180 -29.98 8.45 5.99
N ILE A 181 -29.46 8.76 7.17
CA ILE A 181 -29.95 8.23 8.46
C ILE A 181 -30.67 9.31 9.30
N GLU A 182 -30.75 10.56 8.83
CA GLU A 182 -31.60 11.61 9.43
C GLU A 182 -32.92 11.77 8.64
#